data_d014c52f2217fd621d02106b8dc26817
#
_entry.id   d014c52f2217fd621d02106b8dc26817
#
_cell.length_a   1.000
_cell.length_b   1.000
_cell.length_c   1.000
_cell.angle_alpha   90.00
_cell.angle_beta   90.00
_cell.angle_gamma   90.00
#
_symmetry.space_group_name_H-M   'P 1'
#
loop_
_entity.id
_entity.type
_entity.pdbx_description
1 polymer ?
#
loop_
_entity_poly.entity_id
_entity_poly.type
_entity_poly.pdbx_seq_one_letter_code
_entity_poly.pdbx_strand_id
1 'polypeptide(L)'
;RRQRQMCIRDRQVDDEIANKLCAQILLLSAEDPTRDINLYINSPGGSVTAGMAIYDTMKYSPCDIATYGMGLAASMGQFLLSGGTKGKRYALPHARIMMHQPSAGVGGTAADIAIQAEQFAETKREMAQLIAEHTGQTFEQITKDSDRDRWFNAVQAKEYGIVDHVIENAAQAGEHSIGEN
;
A
#
# COMPACT_ATOMS: atom_id res chain seq x y z
N ARG A 1 -20.26 10.61 15.58
CA ARG A 1 -18.99 10.72 14.80
C ARG A 1 -18.77 9.38 14.11
N ARG A 2 -19.08 9.27 12.79
CA ARG A 2 -18.70 8.07 12.03
C ARG A 2 -17.17 7.98 12.02
N GLN A 3 -16.63 6.83 12.44
CA GLN A 3 -15.20 6.57 12.35
C GLN A 3 -14.84 6.43 10.86
N ARG A 4 -13.90 7.23 10.40
CA ARG A 4 -13.37 7.20 9.03
C ARG A 4 -12.30 6.11 8.91
N GLN A 5 -12.69 4.87 9.20
CA GLN A 5 -11.82 3.71 9.23
C GLN A 5 -12.24 2.70 8.18
N MET A 6 -11.28 2.24 7.41
CA MET A 6 -11.43 1.17 6.43
C MET A 6 -10.42 0.07 6.72
N CYS A 7 -10.76 -1.15 6.39
CA CYS A 7 -9.89 -2.29 6.67
C CYS A 7 -9.80 -3.22 5.45
N ILE A 8 -8.58 -3.61 5.13
CA ILE A 8 -8.29 -4.82 4.35
C ILE A 8 -7.91 -5.87 5.38
N ARG A 9 -8.85 -6.74 5.76
CA ARG A 9 -8.64 -7.77 6.78
C ARG A 9 -8.68 -9.16 6.19
N ASP A 10 -7.64 -9.95 6.46
CA ASP A 10 -7.55 -11.40 6.23
C ASP A 10 -7.94 -11.87 4.83
N ARG A 11 -7.85 -10.98 3.82
CA ARG A 11 -8.25 -11.25 2.45
C ARG A 11 -7.20 -10.77 1.47
N GLN A 12 -7.20 -11.47 0.34
CA GLN A 12 -6.50 -10.97 -0.84
C GLN A 12 -7.12 -9.66 -1.31
N VAL A 13 -6.29 -8.80 -1.90
CA VAL A 13 -6.74 -7.63 -2.64
C VAL A 13 -7.34 -8.11 -3.96
N ASP A 14 -8.65 -8.13 -4.06
CA ASP A 14 -9.45 -8.52 -5.23
C ASP A 14 -10.33 -7.37 -5.69
N ASP A 15 -11.02 -7.56 -6.81
CA ASP A 15 -11.87 -6.53 -7.41
C ASP A 15 -13.04 -6.12 -6.51
N GLU A 16 -13.62 -7.07 -5.74
CA GLU A 16 -14.73 -6.78 -4.82
C GLU A 16 -14.27 -5.85 -3.70
N ILE A 17 -13.13 -6.16 -3.07
CA ILE A 17 -12.54 -5.32 -2.03
C ILE A 17 -12.12 -3.97 -2.60
N ALA A 18 -11.49 -3.93 -3.77
CA ALA A 18 -11.07 -2.71 -4.40
C ALA A 18 -12.24 -1.77 -4.67
N ASN A 19 -13.29 -2.26 -5.31
CA ASN A 19 -14.49 -1.47 -5.61
C ASN A 19 -15.14 -0.92 -4.33
N LYS A 20 -15.21 -1.74 -3.28
CA LYS A 20 -15.78 -1.34 -1.99
C LYS A 20 -14.95 -0.24 -1.31
N LEU A 21 -13.62 -0.39 -1.28
CA LEU A 21 -12.73 0.60 -0.68
C LEU A 21 -12.70 1.89 -1.48
N CYS A 22 -12.63 1.83 -2.80
CA CYS A 22 -12.70 3.01 -3.67
C CYS A 22 -13.98 3.80 -3.42
N ALA A 23 -15.14 3.12 -3.39
CA ALA A 23 -16.42 3.77 -3.10
C ALA A 23 -16.43 4.40 -1.70
N GLN A 24 -15.87 3.74 -0.69
CA GLN A 24 -15.78 4.28 0.68
C GLN A 24 -14.85 5.50 0.76
N ILE A 25 -13.68 5.47 0.09
CA ILE A 25 -12.76 6.61 0.05
C ILE A 25 -13.47 7.82 -0.59
N LEU A 26 -14.10 7.62 -1.74
CA LEU A 26 -14.81 8.70 -2.43
C LEU A 26 -15.95 9.28 -1.60
N LEU A 27 -16.74 8.43 -0.94
CA LEU A 27 -17.83 8.86 -0.05
C LEU A 27 -17.30 9.67 1.13
N LEU A 28 -16.29 9.17 1.84
CA LEU A 28 -15.71 9.87 2.99
C LEU A 28 -15.05 11.19 2.57
N SER A 29 -14.41 11.23 1.42
CA SER A 29 -13.82 12.46 0.87
C SER A 29 -14.88 13.51 0.54
N ALA A 30 -16.04 13.10 0.03
CA ALA A 30 -17.16 13.99 -0.25
C ALA A 30 -17.85 14.50 1.02
N GLU A 31 -17.90 13.69 2.09
CA GLU A 31 -18.47 14.09 3.38
C GLU A 31 -17.65 15.18 4.09
N ASP A 32 -16.33 15.05 4.09
CA ASP A 32 -15.40 16.00 4.73
C ASP A 32 -13.99 15.87 4.12
N PRO A 33 -13.61 16.76 3.21
CA PRO A 33 -12.34 16.70 2.51
C PRO A 33 -11.12 17.07 3.38
N THR A 34 -11.33 17.56 4.60
CA THR A 34 -10.27 18.07 5.48
C THR A 34 -9.82 17.06 6.53
N ARG A 35 -10.51 15.93 6.66
CA ARG A 35 -10.23 14.93 7.68
C ARG A 35 -9.56 13.69 7.07
N ASP A 36 -8.58 13.18 7.80
CA ASP A 36 -7.88 11.95 7.44
C ASP A 36 -8.82 10.75 7.31
N ILE A 37 -8.47 9.87 6.40
CA ILE A 37 -9.07 8.54 6.24
C ILE A 37 -8.03 7.51 6.70
N ASN A 38 -8.39 6.65 7.64
CA ASN A 38 -7.51 5.61 8.16
C ASN A 38 -7.74 4.29 7.43
N LEU A 39 -6.71 3.75 6.81
CA LEU A 39 -6.71 2.47 6.10
C LEU A 39 -5.86 1.45 6.86
N TYR A 40 -6.51 0.46 7.45
CA TYR A 40 -5.87 -0.64 8.17
C TYR A 40 -5.64 -1.83 7.24
N ILE A 41 -4.41 -2.33 7.20
CA ILE A 41 -3.94 -3.34 6.24
C ILE A 41 -3.43 -4.57 6.98
N ASN A 42 -4.13 -5.70 6.79
CA ASN A 42 -3.69 -7.03 7.14
C ASN A 42 -4.02 -7.95 5.95
N SER A 43 -3.10 -8.08 5.01
CA SER A 43 -3.35 -8.74 3.71
C SER A 43 -2.09 -9.41 3.17
N PRO A 44 -2.22 -10.60 2.57
CA PRO A 44 -1.12 -11.25 1.85
C PRO A 44 -0.83 -10.62 0.47
N GLY A 45 -1.60 -9.61 0.07
CA GLY A 45 -1.56 -9.02 -1.27
C GLY A 45 -2.67 -9.54 -2.17
N GLY A 46 -2.46 -9.56 -3.48
CA GLY A 46 -3.44 -10.03 -4.45
C GLY A 46 -3.30 -9.38 -5.82
N SER A 47 -4.43 -9.09 -6.46
CA SER A 47 -4.50 -8.51 -7.80
C SER A 47 -3.82 -7.14 -7.87
N VAL A 48 -2.89 -6.99 -8.81
CA VAL A 48 -2.18 -5.72 -9.05
C VAL A 48 -3.17 -4.66 -9.53
N THR A 49 -4.04 -4.97 -10.47
CA THR A 49 -5.03 -4.02 -11.01
C THR A 49 -6.01 -3.55 -9.94
N ALA A 50 -6.47 -4.45 -9.08
CA ALA A 50 -7.33 -4.11 -7.94
C ALA A 50 -6.59 -3.21 -6.94
N GLY A 51 -5.34 -3.51 -6.63
CA GLY A 51 -4.51 -2.69 -5.75
C GLY A 51 -4.20 -1.32 -6.33
N MET A 52 -3.93 -1.21 -7.63
CA MET A 52 -3.72 0.07 -8.31
C MET A 52 -4.99 0.93 -8.32
N ALA A 53 -6.18 0.33 -8.47
CA ALA A 53 -7.44 1.06 -8.35
C ALA A 53 -7.61 1.71 -6.97
N ILE A 54 -7.26 0.97 -5.89
CA ILE A 54 -7.27 1.52 -4.53
C ILE A 54 -6.24 2.66 -4.41
N TYR A 55 -5.01 2.42 -4.88
CA TYR A 55 -3.92 3.39 -4.80
C TYR A 55 -4.25 4.70 -5.52
N ASP A 56 -4.73 4.62 -6.76
CA ASP A 56 -5.13 5.79 -7.53
C ASP A 56 -6.27 6.55 -6.84
N THR A 57 -7.23 5.83 -6.25
CA THR A 57 -8.31 6.46 -5.48
C THR A 57 -7.79 7.14 -4.21
N MET A 58 -6.79 6.55 -3.53
CA MET A 58 -6.12 7.20 -2.40
C MET A 58 -5.45 8.52 -2.84
N LYS A 59 -4.77 8.54 -4.00
CA LYS A 59 -4.10 9.73 -4.54
C LYS A 59 -5.09 10.76 -5.11
N TYR A 60 -6.21 10.33 -5.65
CA TYR A 60 -7.28 11.20 -6.14
C TYR A 60 -8.02 11.92 -5.01
N SER A 61 -8.11 11.30 -3.83
CA SER A 61 -8.77 11.87 -2.66
C SER A 61 -8.07 13.16 -2.19
N PRO A 62 -8.83 14.23 -1.88
CA PRO A 62 -8.27 15.41 -1.22
C PRO A 62 -7.90 15.17 0.25
N CYS A 63 -8.38 14.06 0.85
CA CYS A 63 -8.04 13.69 2.22
C CYS A 63 -6.68 13.04 2.30
N ASP A 64 -5.96 13.25 3.39
CA ASP A 64 -4.82 12.41 3.73
C ASP A 64 -5.28 11.00 4.05
N ILE A 65 -4.57 10.02 3.51
CA ILE A 65 -4.82 8.61 3.77
C ILE A 65 -3.73 8.08 4.71
N ALA A 66 -4.09 7.94 5.98
CA ALA A 66 -3.22 7.33 6.97
C ALA A 66 -3.29 5.80 6.86
N THR A 67 -2.15 5.15 6.68
CA THR A 67 -2.08 3.68 6.52
C THR A 67 -1.48 3.00 7.74
N TYR A 68 -2.03 1.85 8.10
CA TYR A 68 -1.63 1.08 9.29
C TYR A 68 -1.39 -0.38 8.92
N GLY A 69 -0.13 -0.82 8.97
CA GLY A 69 0.23 -2.23 8.84
C GLY A 69 0.04 -2.98 10.14
N MET A 70 -0.78 -4.04 10.10
CA MET A 70 -1.03 -4.91 11.24
C MET A 70 -0.99 -6.38 10.80
N GLY A 71 -0.49 -7.28 11.64
CA GLY A 71 -0.36 -8.69 11.27
C GLY A 71 0.56 -8.88 10.08
N LEU A 72 -0.01 -8.97 8.88
CA LEU A 72 0.71 -9.15 7.62
C LEU A 72 0.37 -8.05 6.61
N ALA A 73 1.38 -7.37 6.08
CA ALA A 73 1.24 -6.50 4.92
C ALA A 73 2.24 -6.94 3.84
N ALA A 74 1.79 -7.80 2.93
CA ALA A 74 2.64 -8.43 1.93
C ALA A 74 2.22 -8.04 0.51
N SER A 75 3.20 -7.95 -0.42
CA SER A 75 2.96 -7.71 -1.84
C SER A 75 2.13 -6.43 -2.06
N MET A 76 0.95 -6.51 -2.69
CA MET A 76 0.04 -5.36 -2.82
C MET A 76 -0.37 -4.75 -1.48
N GLY A 77 -0.39 -5.51 -0.38
CA GLY A 77 -0.61 -4.98 0.96
C GLY A 77 0.53 -4.07 1.42
N GLN A 78 1.77 -4.45 1.15
CA GLN A 78 2.95 -3.61 1.40
C GLN A 78 2.94 -2.36 0.51
N PHE A 79 2.60 -2.52 -0.77
CA PHE A 79 2.51 -1.41 -1.72
C PHE A 79 1.51 -0.35 -1.24
N LEU A 80 0.30 -0.75 -0.85
CA LEU A 80 -0.72 0.15 -0.32
C LEU A 80 -0.30 0.79 1.00
N LEU A 81 0.38 0.04 1.88
CA LEU A 81 0.92 0.55 3.15
C LEU A 81 1.92 1.69 2.90
N SER A 82 2.89 1.48 2.01
CA SER A 82 3.88 2.49 1.68
C SER A 82 3.30 3.66 0.88
N GLY A 83 2.18 3.44 0.17
CA GLY A 83 1.48 4.43 -0.63
C GLY A 83 0.61 5.43 0.15
N GLY A 84 0.49 5.31 1.46
CA GLY A 84 -0.19 6.28 2.31
C GLY A 84 0.44 7.68 2.28
N THR A 85 -0.24 8.65 2.87
CA THR A 85 0.29 10.02 3.00
C THR A 85 1.57 9.99 3.82
N LYS A 86 2.62 10.62 3.30
CA LYS A 86 3.93 10.68 3.96
C LYS A 86 3.80 11.34 5.33
N GLY A 87 4.46 10.78 6.34
CA GLY A 87 4.31 11.17 7.74
C GLY A 87 3.15 10.45 8.46
N LYS A 88 2.22 9.83 7.73
CA LYS A 88 1.02 9.16 8.26
C LYS A 88 0.96 7.66 7.90
N ARG A 89 2.12 7.02 7.76
CA ARG A 89 2.25 5.59 7.48
C ARG A 89 2.79 4.89 8.73
N TYR A 90 2.02 3.96 9.25
CA TYR A 90 2.25 3.35 10.56
C TYR A 90 2.36 1.82 10.45
N ALA A 91 3.19 1.22 11.31
CA ALA A 91 3.20 -0.22 11.55
C ALA A 91 3.02 -0.49 13.05
N LEU A 92 2.23 -1.51 13.39
CA LEU A 92 2.17 -2.04 14.75
C LEU A 92 3.45 -2.87 15.04
N PRO A 93 3.87 -3.01 16.31
CA PRO A 93 5.20 -3.55 16.65
C PRO A 93 5.47 -4.96 16.14
N HIS A 94 4.42 -5.78 16.01
CA HIS A 94 4.52 -7.18 15.56
C HIS A 94 4.11 -7.38 14.10
N ALA A 95 3.85 -6.30 13.35
CA ALA A 95 3.52 -6.39 11.94
C ALA A 95 4.71 -6.99 11.15
N ARG A 96 4.39 -7.86 10.21
CA ARG A 96 5.33 -8.43 9.24
C ARG A 96 5.02 -7.82 7.87
N ILE A 97 6.03 -7.29 7.24
CA ILE A 97 5.90 -6.64 5.94
C ILE A 97 6.76 -7.41 4.94
N MET A 98 6.23 -7.68 3.75
CA MET A 98 6.96 -8.39 2.71
C MET A 98 6.83 -7.68 1.37
N MET A 99 7.96 -7.37 0.79
CA MET A 99 8.09 -6.80 -0.54
C MET A 99 8.61 -7.86 -1.51
N HIS A 100 7.97 -7.96 -2.66
CA HIS A 100 8.46 -8.72 -3.81
C HIS A 100 7.95 -8.11 -5.12
N GLN A 101 8.62 -8.45 -6.22
CA GLN A 101 8.15 -8.07 -7.54
C GLN A 101 6.80 -8.75 -7.85
N PRO A 102 5.94 -8.12 -8.67
CA PRO A 102 4.70 -8.76 -9.10
C PRO A 102 5.00 -10.09 -9.82
N SER A 103 4.09 -11.04 -9.68
CA SER A 103 4.12 -12.31 -10.41
C SER A 103 2.81 -12.50 -11.17
N ALA A 104 2.88 -13.03 -12.37
CA ALA A 104 1.71 -13.33 -13.19
C ALA A 104 1.89 -14.66 -13.93
N GLY A 105 0.78 -15.38 -14.11
CA GLY A 105 0.69 -16.44 -15.09
C GLY A 105 0.31 -15.85 -16.45
N VAL A 106 0.97 -16.27 -17.52
CA VAL A 106 0.64 -15.88 -18.90
C VAL A 106 0.24 -17.12 -19.69
N GLY A 107 -0.70 -16.96 -20.63
CA GLY A 107 -1.19 -18.06 -21.44
C GLY A 107 -1.85 -17.58 -22.73
N GLY A 108 -2.06 -18.49 -23.68
CA GLY A 108 -2.63 -18.18 -24.98
C GLY A 108 -1.69 -18.54 -26.13
N THR A 109 -1.87 -17.91 -27.28
CA THR A 109 -0.95 -18.02 -28.40
C THR A 109 0.39 -17.36 -28.12
N ALA A 110 1.42 -17.64 -28.93
CA ALA A 110 2.72 -16.99 -28.80
C ALA A 110 2.63 -15.46 -28.89
N ALA A 111 1.74 -14.94 -29.72
CA ALA A 111 1.49 -13.51 -29.85
C ALA A 111 0.84 -12.94 -28.57
N ASP A 112 -0.16 -13.64 -28.01
CA ASP A 112 -0.81 -13.23 -26.75
C ASP A 112 0.19 -13.20 -25.58
N ILE A 113 1.04 -14.23 -25.49
CA ILE A 113 2.08 -14.34 -24.46
C ILE A 113 3.07 -13.17 -24.58
N ALA A 114 3.49 -12.80 -25.78
CA ALA A 114 4.40 -11.67 -26.01
C ALA A 114 3.78 -10.35 -25.54
N ILE A 115 2.52 -10.08 -25.89
CA ILE A 115 1.79 -8.87 -25.44
C ILE A 115 1.65 -8.85 -23.92
N GLN A 116 1.25 -9.95 -23.30
CA GLN A 116 1.10 -10.06 -21.85
C GLN A 116 2.43 -9.85 -21.13
N ALA A 117 3.54 -10.39 -21.66
CA ALA A 117 4.86 -10.23 -21.09
C ALA A 117 5.33 -8.76 -21.13
N GLU A 118 5.04 -8.03 -22.22
CA GLU A 118 5.36 -6.59 -22.32
C GLU A 118 4.58 -5.76 -21.30
N GLN A 119 3.26 -5.96 -21.21
CA GLN A 119 2.40 -5.29 -20.23
C GLN A 119 2.84 -5.59 -18.79
N PHE A 120 3.22 -6.83 -18.52
CA PHE A 120 3.71 -7.23 -17.21
C PHE A 120 5.05 -6.56 -16.85
N ALA A 121 5.96 -6.46 -17.81
CA ALA A 121 7.24 -5.78 -17.63
C ALA A 121 7.07 -4.27 -17.36
N GLU A 122 6.10 -3.63 -18.02
CA GLU A 122 5.73 -2.23 -17.79
C GLU A 122 5.17 -2.04 -16.37
N THR A 123 4.18 -2.85 -15.97
CA THR A 123 3.60 -2.84 -14.61
C THR A 123 4.66 -3.05 -13.53
N LYS A 124 5.58 -3.99 -13.73
CA LYS A 124 6.69 -4.23 -12.80
C LYS A 124 7.57 -3.00 -12.64
N ARG A 125 7.90 -2.31 -13.74
CA ARG A 125 8.72 -1.09 -13.72
C ARG A 125 8.00 0.04 -13.00
N GLU A 126 6.72 0.25 -13.30
CA GLU A 126 5.88 1.28 -12.66
C GLU A 126 5.79 1.06 -11.15
N MET A 127 5.48 -0.15 -10.72
CA MET A 127 5.41 -0.47 -9.28
C MET A 127 6.75 -0.24 -8.57
N ALA A 128 7.87 -0.64 -9.18
CA ALA A 128 9.19 -0.41 -8.61
C ALA A 128 9.52 1.09 -8.48
N GLN A 129 9.12 1.89 -9.47
CA GLN A 129 9.27 3.35 -9.45
C GLN A 129 8.44 3.97 -8.32
N LEU A 130 7.16 3.59 -8.19
CA LEU A 130 6.29 4.09 -7.13
C LEU A 130 6.79 3.69 -5.73
N ILE A 131 7.27 2.46 -5.55
CA ILE A 131 7.86 2.04 -4.27
C ILE A 131 9.14 2.84 -3.97
N ALA A 132 9.97 3.14 -4.97
CA ALA A 132 11.15 3.99 -4.79
C ALA A 132 10.75 5.40 -4.30
N GLU A 133 9.73 6.00 -4.89
CA GLU A 133 9.19 7.29 -4.47
C GLU A 133 8.62 7.26 -3.04
N HIS A 134 7.89 6.18 -2.69
CA HIS A 134 7.32 6.02 -1.35
C HIS A 134 8.40 5.90 -0.27
N THR A 135 9.46 5.14 -0.56
CA THR A 135 10.47 4.75 0.43
C THR A 135 11.67 5.69 0.48
N GLY A 136 11.91 6.46 -0.58
CA GLY A 136 13.13 7.24 -0.76
C GLY A 136 14.33 6.40 -1.17
N GLN A 137 14.15 5.14 -1.51
CA GLN A 137 15.18 4.27 -2.09
C GLN A 137 15.33 4.57 -3.59
N THR A 138 16.45 4.13 -4.20
CA THR A 138 16.61 4.21 -5.65
C THR A 138 15.80 3.12 -6.36
N PHE A 139 15.45 3.37 -7.61
CA PHE A 139 14.78 2.38 -8.46
C PHE A 139 15.59 1.07 -8.55
N GLU A 140 16.92 1.17 -8.72
CA GLU A 140 17.83 0.05 -8.77
C GLU A 140 17.83 -0.77 -7.45
N GLN A 141 17.78 -0.06 -6.32
CA GLN A 141 17.71 -0.71 -5.01
C GLN A 141 16.39 -1.47 -4.84
N ILE A 142 15.25 -0.86 -5.20
CA ILE A 142 13.94 -1.52 -5.14
C ILE A 142 13.91 -2.73 -6.06
N THR A 143 14.39 -2.60 -7.30
CA THR A 143 14.44 -3.71 -8.27
C THR A 143 15.26 -4.89 -7.74
N LYS A 144 16.41 -4.61 -7.13
CA LYS A 144 17.27 -5.63 -6.53
C LYS A 144 16.60 -6.29 -5.32
N ASP A 145 16.03 -5.48 -4.43
CA ASP A 145 15.49 -5.93 -3.15
C ASP A 145 14.16 -6.69 -3.29
N SER A 146 13.40 -6.40 -4.36
CA SER A 146 12.13 -7.06 -4.66
C SER A 146 12.26 -8.29 -5.57
N ASP A 147 13.46 -8.64 -6.03
CA ASP A 147 13.66 -9.80 -6.91
C ASP A 147 13.23 -11.12 -6.25
N ARG A 148 13.37 -11.21 -4.93
CA ARG A 148 12.86 -12.29 -4.08
C ARG A 148 12.12 -11.70 -2.90
N ASP A 149 11.37 -12.53 -2.19
CA ASP A 149 10.65 -12.13 -0.99
C ASP A 149 11.60 -11.48 0.02
N ARG A 150 11.43 -10.20 0.25
CA ARG A 150 12.17 -9.46 1.27
C ARG A 150 11.25 -9.11 2.43
N TRP A 151 11.58 -9.66 3.59
CA TRP A 151 10.81 -9.51 4.81
C TRP A 151 11.37 -8.42 5.70
N PHE A 152 10.47 -7.68 6.34
CA PHE A 152 10.76 -6.63 7.29
C PHE A 152 9.92 -6.82 8.55
N ASN A 153 10.51 -6.62 9.72
CA ASN A 153 9.75 -6.28 10.92
C ASN A 153 9.37 -4.79 10.90
N ALA A 154 8.59 -4.33 11.88
CA ALA A 154 8.10 -2.95 11.91
C ALA A 154 9.24 -1.90 11.94
N VAL A 155 10.30 -2.15 12.72
CA VAL A 155 11.46 -1.25 12.83
C VAL A 155 12.22 -1.18 11.51
N GLN A 156 12.52 -2.34 10.91
CA GLN A 156 13.19 -2.41 9.62
C GLN A 156 12.38 -1.74 8.50
N ALA A 157 11.05 -1.86 8.53
CA ALA A 157 10.16 -1.20 7.57
C ALA A 157 10.23 0.33 7.70
N LYS A 158 10.34 0.85 8.92
CA LYS A 158 10.56 2.28 9.17
C LYS A 158 11.94 2.72 8.67
N GLU A 159 12.99 2.01 8.99
CA GLU A 159 14.36 2.32 8.55
C GLU A 159 14.49 2.31 7.03
N TYR A 160 13.78 1.41 6.36
CA TYR A 160 13.76 1.31 4.90
C TYR A 160 12.91 2.41 4.22
N GLY A 161 11.98 3.01 4.95
CA GLY A 161 11.08 4.06 4.45
C GLY A 161 9.71 3.57 4.00
N ILE A 162 9.36 2.30 4.26
CA ILE A 162 8.03 1.75 3.94
C ILE A 162 6.96 2.40 4.81
N VAL A 163 7.27 2.64 6.09
CA VAL A 163 6.42 3.36 7.03
C VAL A 163 7.18 4.49 7.69
N ASP A 164 6.47 5.43 8.29
CA ASP A 164 7.06 6.59 8.96
C ASP A 164 7.23 6.34 10.47
N HIS A 165 6.31 5.56 11.06
CA HIS A 165 6.27 5.36 12.51
C HIS A 165 5.94 3.90 12.88
N VAL A 166 6.51 3.46 14.00
CA VAL A 166 6.07 2.25 14.70
C VAL A 166 5.31 2.70 15.94
N ILE A 167 4.07 2.28 16.09
CA ILE A 167 3.16 2.71 17.16
C ILE A 167 2.58 1.52 17.92
N GLU A 168 2.45 1.63 19.24
CA GLU A 168 1.87 0.61 20.11
C GLU A 168 0.38 0.85 20.39
N ASN A 169 -0.06 2.09 20.29
CA ASN A 169 -1.45 2.47 20.56
C ASN A 169 -1.88 3.66 19.68
N ALA A 170 -3.21 3.84 19.58
CA ALA A 170 -3.80 4.85 18.71
C ALA A 170 -3.51 6.31 19.13
N ALA A 171 -3.15 6.57 20.39
CA ALA A 171 -2.83 7.92 20.85
C ALA A 171 -1.55 8.43 20.18
N GLN A 172 -0.56 7.55 19.99
CA GLN A 172 0.70 7.88 19.31
C GLN A 172 0.51 8.33 17.85
N ALA A 173 -0.50 7.76 17.15
CA ALA A 173 -0.83 8.22 15.81
C ALA A 173 -1.37 9.67 15.80
N GLY A 174 -2.14 10.06 16.82
CA GLY A 174 -2.64 11.43 16.99
C GLY A 174 -1.55 12.45 17.30
N GLU A 175 -0.54 12.07 18.08
CA GLU A 175 0.60 12.93 18.43
C GLU A 175 1.44 13.31 17.21
N HIS A 176 1.62 12.40 16.26
CA HIS A 176 2.38 12.66 15.04
C HIS A 176 1.61 13.49 14.00
N SER A 177 0.28 13.58 14.09
CA SER A 177 -0.55 14.42 13.22
C SER A 177 -0.59 15.89 13.64
N ILE A 178 -0.12 16.24 14.85
CA ILE A 178 -0.20 17.59 15.45
C ILE A 178 1.16 18.31 15.38
N GLY A 179 2.23 17.63 15.02
CA GLY A 179 3.61 18.13 15.15
C GLY A 179 4.16 18.93 13.97
N GLU A 180 3.41 19.16 12.90
CA GLU A 180 3.85 19.94 11.74
C GLU A 180 2.85 21.07 11.41
N ASN A 181 2.89 22.13 12.19
CA ASN A 181 2.38 23.46 11.86
C ASN A 181 3.47 24.49 12.00
#